data_a3dc5e62df23d1671ef72fc36738fef2
#
_entry.id   a3dc5e62df23d1671ef72fc36738fef2
#
_cell.length_a   1.000
_cell.length_b   1.000
_cell.length_c   1.000
_cell.angle_alpha   90.00
_cell.angle_beta   90.00
_cell.angle_gamma   90.00
#
_symmetry.space_group_name_H-M   'P 1'
#
loop_
_entity.id
_entity.type
_entity.pdbx_description
1 polymer ?
#
loop_
_entity_poly.entity_id
_entity_poly.type
_entity_poly.pdbx_seq_one_letter_code
_entity_poly.pdbx_strand_id
1 'polypeptide(L)'
;NCPINKIDLFERARLIQPIFQDPYSTLNPNHTIGYVISRPLIIQKRFSSKEIYHNAIKMLKLVELPATFFYRFPNQLSGGQRQRVSIARALILEPQLLICDEPTSALDVTIQDQILDLLENLKKKLSITIIIISHDISVVKYLSKRILVIKDGKIVESGFTKDVLENPQSSYTKELLSSVF
;
A
#
# COMPACT_ATOMS: atom_id res chain seq x y z
N ASN A 1 -20.88 13.03 -4.13
CA ASN A 1 -19.58 13.64 -3.77
C ASN A 1 -19.69 14.25 -2.36
N CYS A 2 -19.12 13.59 -1.37
CA CYS A 2 -19.00 14.09 0.00
C CYS A 2 -17.55 14.49 0.25
N PRO A 3 -17.25 15.72 0.72
CA PRO A 3 -15.89 16.10 1.12
C PRO A 3 -15.35 15.16 2.20
N ILE A 4 -14.08 14.78 2.11
CA ILE A 4 -13.45 13.81 3.00
C ILE A 4 -13.50 14.19 4.48
N ASN A 5 -13.50 15.49 4.78
CA ASN A 5 -13.61 16.03 6.14
C ASN A 5 -15.02 15.88 6.76
N LYS A 6 -16.05 15.55 5.96
CA LYS A 6 -17.41 15.28 6.41
C LYS A 6 -17.69 13.79 6.63
N ILE A 7 -16.76 12.92 6.27
CA ILE A 7 -16.86 11.46 6.51
C ILE A 7 -16.42 11.19 7.94
N ASP A 8 -17.23 10.42 8.68
CA ASP A 8 -16.87 9.95 10.03
C ASP A 8 -15.51 9.26 10.05
N LEU A 9 -14.76 9.43 11.15
CA LEU A 9 -13.40 8.89 11.29
C LEU A 9 -13.31 7.36 11.10
N PHE A 10 -14.27 6.63 11.65
CA PHE A 10 -14.30 5.16 11.51
C PHE A 10 -14.63 4.73 10.08
N GLU A 11 -15.59 5.42 9.45
CA GLU A 11 -15.92 5.16 8.06
C GLU A 11 -14.77 5.53 7.13
N ARG A 12 -14.13 6.67 7.34
CA ARG A 12 -12.94 7.08 6.59
C ARG A 12 -11.80 6.08 6.75
N ALA A 13 -11.53 5.62 7.97
CA ALA A 13 -10.52 4.59 8.24
C ALA A 13 -10.86 3.25 7.58
N ARG A 14 -12.15 2.93 7.39
CA ARG A 14 -12.57 1.75 6.63
C ARG A 14 -12.35 1.92 5.14
N LEU A 15 -12.68 3.09 4.58
CA LEU A 15 -12.63 3.35 3.15
C LEU A 15 -11.22 3.58 2.62
N ILE A 16 -10.34 4.18 3.42
CA ILE A 16 -9.00 4.61 3.01
C ILE A 16 -7.97 4.04 3.97
N GLN A 17 -7.02 3.29 3.44
CA GLN A 17 -5.94 2.70 4.23
C GLN A 17 -4.57 3.08 3.69
N PRO A 18 -3.63 3.53 4.55
CA PRO A 18 -2.26 3.79 4.16
C PRO A 18 -1.38 2.54 4.30
N ILE A 19 -0.41 2.42 3.39
CA ILE A 19 0.74 1.54 3.47
C ILE A 19 1.96 2.44 3.53
N PHE A 20 2.68 2.43 4.64
CA PHE A 20 3.82 3.31 4.90
C PHE A 20 5.14 2.73 4.36
N GLN A 21 6.10 3.61 4.15
CA GLN A 21 7.41 3.35 3.59
C GLN A 21 8.21 2.28 4.34
N ASP A 22 8.24 2.37 5.67
CA ASP A 22 9.04 1.47 6.51
C ASP A 22 8.16 0.45 7.26
N PRO A 23 8.14 -0.82 6.82
CA PRO A 23 7.39 -1.86 7.53
C PRO A 23 8.02 -2.23 8.89
N TYR A 24 9.30 -1.87 9.15
CA TYR A 24 9.95 -2.15 10.43
C TYR A 24 9.38 -1.27 11.54
N SER A 25 9.22 0.02 11.28
CA SER A 25 8.69 0.97 12.28
C SER A 25 7.19 0.83 12.51
N THR A 26 6.46 0.27 11.53
CA THR A 26 4.99 0.18 11.57
C THR A 26 4.45 -1.10 12.22
N LEU A 27 5.30 -2.11 12.42
CA LEU A 27 4.93 -3.39 13.04
C LEU A 27 5.52 -3.50 14.45
N ASN A 28 4.66 -3.50 15.48
CA ASN A 28 5.12 -3.68 16.86
C ASN A 28 5.74 -5.07 17.03
N PRO A 29 7.04 -5.18 17.41
CA PRO A 29 7.75 -6.46 17.51
C PRO A 29 7.19 -7.40 18.59
N ASN A 30 6.46 -6.88 19.57
CA ASN A 30 5.88 -7.66 20.65
C ASN A 30 4.50 -8.26 20.32
N HIS A 31 3.98 -7.98 19.14
CA HIS A 31 2.70 -8.52 18.69
C HIS A 31 2.90 -9.59 17.63
N THR A 32 2.10 -10.66 17.68
CA THR A 32 2.08 -11.65 16.61
C THR A 32 1.53 -11.06 15.32
N ILE A 33 1.91 -11.63 14.19
CA ILE A 33 1.43 -11.22 12.86
C ILE A 33 -0.10 -11.29 12.78
N GLY A 34 -0.69 -12.34 13.35
CA GLY A 34 -2.15 -12.48 13.43
C GLY A 34 -2.80 -11.31 14.16
N TYR A 35 -2.24 -10.90 15.30
CA TYR A 35 -2.74 -9.74 16.04
C TYR A 35 -2.58 -8.44 15.25
N VAL A 36 -1.41 -8.23 14.63
CA VAL A 36 -1.13 -7.04 13.82
C VAL A 36 -2.12 -6.88 12.68
N ILE A 37 -2.35 -7.95 11.90
CA ILE A 37 -3.32 -7.94 10.80
C ILE A 37 -4.74 -7.73 11.32
N SER A 38 -5.10 -8.36 12.45
CA SER A 38 -6.46 -8.32 13.00
C SER A 38 -6.79 -7.02 13.73
N ARG A 39 -5.80 -6.21 14.10
CA ARG A 39 -5.98 -5.03 14.93
C ARG A 39 -7.09 -4.08 14.43
N PRO A 40 -7.21 -3.77 13.13
CA PRO A 40 -8.29 -2.93 12.63
C PRO A 40 -9.70 -3.49 12.89
N LEU A 41 -9.89 -4.81 12.81
CA LEU A 41 -11.19 -5.45 13.12
C LEU A 41 -11.47 -5.45 14.62
N ILE A 42 -10.45 -5.69 15.46
CA ILE A 42 -10.56 -5.65 16.92
C ILE A 42 -11.05 -4.29 17.40
N ILE A 43 -10.51 -3.20 16.82
CA ILE A 43 -10.90 -1.83 17.15
C ILE A 43 -12.36 -1.55 16.81
N GLN A 44 -12.87 -2.12 15.72
CA GLN A 44 -14.29 -1.94 15.32
C GLN A 44 -15.29 -2.61 16.27
N LYS A 45 -14.86 -3.58 17.11
CA LYS A 45 -15.70 -4.30 18.09
C LYS A 45 -16.97 -4.93 17.52
N ARG A 46 -16.99 -5.25 16.21
CA ARG A 46 -18.17 -5.80 15.51
C ARG A 46 -18.03 -7.28 15.13
N PHE A 47 -16.84 -7.86 15.35
CA PHE A 47 -16.47 -9.19 14.90
C PHE A 47 -16.19 -10.11 16.09
N SER A 48 -16.65 -11.35 16.01
CA SER A 48 -16.28 -12.41 16.95
C SER A 48 -14.82 -12.82 16.78
N SER A 49 -14.21 -13.42 17.79
CA SER A 49 -12.83 -13.92 17.73
C SER A 49 -12.62 -14.93 16.59
N LYS A 50 -13.64 -15.75 16.28
CA LYS A 50 -13.60 -16.72 15.18
C LYS A 50 -13.56 -16.04 13.81
N GLU A 51 -14.37 -14.99 13.61
CA GLU A 51 -14.38 -14.20 12.36
C GLU A 51 -13.07 -13.44 12.19
N ILE A 52 -12.55 -12.84 13.25
CA ILE A 52 -11.26 -12.13 13.23
C ILE A 52 -10.13 -13.07 12.79
N TYR A 53 -10.07 -14.28 13.40
CA TYR A 53 -9.09 -15.28 13.02
C TYR A 53 -9.23 -15.69 11.55
N HIS A 54 -10.44 -16.02 11.11
CA HIS A 54 -10.71 -16.44 9.74
C HIS A 54 -10.33 -15.36 8.71
N ASN A 55 -10.67 -14.09 8.98
CA ASN A 55 -10.33 -12.97 8.12
C ASN A 55 -8.81 -12.74 8.07
N ALA A 56 -8.10 -12.85 9.19
CA ALA A 56 -6.65 -12.71 9.19
C ALA A 56 -5.96 -13.81 8.37
N ILE A 57 -6.42 -15.05 8.47
CA ILE A 57 -5.92 -16.18 7.65
C ILE A 57 -6.22 -15.94 6.15
N LYS A 58 -7.42 -15.44 5.83
CA LYS A 58 -7.77 -15.05 4.44
C LYS A 58 -6.82 -13.98 3.91
N MET A 59 -6.49 -12.97 4.72
CA MET A 59 -5.55 -11.91 4.33
C MET A 59 -4.13 -12.43 4.15
N LEU A 60 -3.63 -13.29 5.04
CA LEU A 60 -2.31 -13.93 4.86
C LEU A 60 -2.22 -14.65 3.52
N LYS A 61 -3.21 -15.47 3.19
CA LYS A 61 -3.27 -16.18 1.89
C LYS A 61 -3.33 -15.20 0.71
N LEU A 62 -4.08 -14.10 0.86
CA LEU A 62 -4.24 -13.10 -0.19
C LEU A 62 -2.93 -12.40 -0.55
N VAL A 63 -2.05 -12.19 0.45
CA VAL A 63 -0.70 -11.62 0.26
C VAL A 63 0.38 -12.69 0.11
N GLU A 64 0.00 -13.94 -0.22
CA GLU A 64 0.90 -15.07 -0.49
C GLU A 64 1.81 -15.43 0.68
N LEU A 65 1.29 -15.32 1.90
CA LEU A 65 1.98 -15.78 3.11
C LEU A 65 1.29 -17.03 3.67
N PRO A 66 2.07 -18.01 4.18
CA PRO A 66 1.52 -19.19 4.84
C PRO A 66 0.66 -18.84 6.04
N ALA A 67 -0.44 -19.57 6.27
CA ALA A 67 -1.31 -19.38 7.42
C ALA A 67 -0.58 -19.54 8.77
N THR A 68 0.48 -20.32 8.81
CA THR A 68 1.35 -20.53 10.00
C THR A 68 2.03 -19.23 10.47
N PHE A 69 2.13 -18.21 9.59
CA PHE A 69 2.67 -16.91 9.96
C PHE A 69 1.80 -16.17 10.96
N PHE A 70 0.55 -16.55 11.13
CA PHE A 70 -0.36 -15.97 12.13
C PHE A 70 0.27 -15.91 13.52
N TYR A 71 1.04 -16.93 13.91
CA TYR A 71 1.65 -17.06 15.23
C TYR A 71 3.09 -16.53 15.30
N ARG A 72 3.68 -16.11 14.17
CA ARG A 72 5.03 -15.53 14.15
C ARG A 72 5.02 -14.09 14.62
N PHE A 73 6.22 -13.60 14.97
CA PHE A 73 6.49 -12.21 15.31
C PHE A 73 7.21 -11.50 14.15
N PRO A 74 7.12 -10.16 14.06
CA PRO A 74 7.77 -9.39 13.00
C PRO A 74 9.27 -9.65 12.84
N ASN A 75 10.00 -9.86 13.93
CA ASN A 75 11.45 -10.14 13.92
C ASN A 75 11.81 -11.48 13.26
N GLN A 76 10.85 -12.37 13.04
CA GLN A 76 11.02 -13.67 12.38
C GLN A 76 10.75 -13.60 10.86
N LEU A 77 10.50 -12.40 10.31
CA LEU A 77 10.13 -12.17 8.92
C LEU A 77 11.20 -11.36 8.18
N SER A 78 11.39 -11.67 6.88
CA SER A 78 12.18 -10.82 5.98
C SER A 78 11.49 -9.48 5.71
N GLY A 79 12.19 -8.50 5.13
CA GLY A 79 11.65 -7.19 4.76
C GLY A 79 10.41 -7.31 3.87
N GLY A 80 10.49 -8.08 2.78
CA GLY A 80 9.35 -8.32 1.88
C GLY A 80 8.18 -9.03 2.54
N GLN A 81 8.42 -9.97 3.47
CA GLN A 81 7.37 -10.62 4.24
C GLN A 81 6.68 -9.64 5.21
N ARG A 82 7.42 -8.72 5.83
CA ARG A 82 6.86 -7.64 6.65
C ARG A 82 6.01 -6.69 5.81
N GLN A 83 6.47 -6.34 4.61
CA GLN A 83 5.69 -5.51 3.70
C GLN A 83 4.38 -6.18 3.30
N ARG A 84 4.38 -7.48 3.00
CA ARG A 84 3.16 -8.27 2.74
C ARG A 84 2.21 -8.25 3.95
N VAL A 85 2.72 -8.30 5.17
CA VAL A 85 1.92 -8.15 6.41
C VAL A 85 1.30 -6.76 6.52
N SER A 86 2.05 -5.70 6.19
CA SER A 86 1.54 -4.32 6.17
C SER A 86 0.41 -4.15 5.15
N ILE A 87 0.56 -4.75 3.96
CA ILE A 87 -0.49 -4.81 2.94
C ILE A 87 -1.71 -5.58 3.46
N ALA A 88 -1.52 -6.76 4.08
CA ALA A 88 -2.60 -7.56 4.64
C ALA A 88 -3.39 -6.81 5.71
N ARG A 89 -2.69 -6.08 6.59
CA ARG A 89 -3.30 -5.22 7.62
C ARG A 89 -4.15 -4.11 7.01
N ALA A 90 -3.68 -3.47 5.94
CA ALA A 90 -4.43 -2.43 5.26
C ALA A 90 -5.68 -2.99 4.56
N LEU A 91 -5.60 -4.19 4.00
CA LEU A 91 -6.69 -4.80 3.25
C LEU A 91 -7.79 -5.43 4.10
N ILE A 92 -7.54 -5.70 5.41
CA ILE A 92 -8.49 -6.45 6.24
C ILE A 92 -9.84 -5.74 6.46
N LEU A 93 -9.87 -4.40 6.27
CA LEU A 93 -11.09 -3.59 6.31
C LEU A 93 -11.81 -3.49 4.96
N GLU A 94 -11.30 -4.17 3.93
CA GLU A 94 -11.81 -4.13 2.55
C GLU A 94 -11.95 -2.68 2.04
N PRO A 95 -10.84 -1.89 2.04
CA PRO A 95 -10.88 -0.48 1.67
C PRO A 95 -11.17 -0.29 0.18
N GLN A 96 -11.70 0.90 -0.18
CA GLN A 96 -11.86 1.32 -1.56
C GLN A 96 -10.61 2.00 -2.13
N LEU A 97 -9.78 2.56 -1.25
CA LEU A 97 -8.56 3.29 -1.60
C LEU A 97 -7.39 2.85 -0.73
N LEU A 98 -6.28 2.46 -1.36
CA LEU A 98 -4.98 2.33 -0.73
C LEU A 98 -4.10 3.52 -1.10
N ILE A 99 -3.41 4.08 -0.12
CA ILE A 99 -2.36 5.09 -0.32
C ILE A 99 -1.04 4.42 0.04
N CYS A 100 -0.22 4.14 -0.97
CA CYS A 100 1.07 3.49 -0.80
C CYS A 100 2.16 4.55 -0.85
N ASP A 101 2.77 4.83 0.29
CA ASP A 101 3.87 5.79 0.42
C ASP A 101 5.19 5.04 0.37
N GLU A 102 5.88 5.15 -0.77
CA GLU A 102 7.14 4.46 -1.07
C GLU A 102 7.16 2.96 -0.68
N PRO A 103 6.20 2.15 -1.12
CA PRO A 103 5.95 0.82 -0.54
C PRO A 103 7.08 -0.19 -0.79
N THR A 104 8.10 0.16 -1.58
CA THR A 104 9.19 -0.73 -1.99
C THR A 104 10.58 -0.16 -1.74
N SER A 105 10.73 1.10 -1.31
CA SER A 105 12.02 1.80 -1.22
C SER A 105 13.02 1.16 -0.24
N ALA A 106 12.55 0.44 0.77
CA ALA A 106 13.38 -0.25 1.77
C ALA A 106 13.70 -1.71 1.42
N LEU A 107 13.40 -2.15 0.18
CA LEU A 107 13.52 -3.54 -0.25
C LEU A 107 14.58 -3.66 -1.35
N ASP A 108 15.18 -4.85 -1.47
CA ASP A 108 16.03 -5.17 -2.62
C ASP A 108 15.20 -5.30 -3.91
N VAL A 109 15.85 -5.10 -5.07
CA VAL A 109 15.19 -5.00 -6.38
C VAL A 109 14.29 -6.19 -6.68
N THR A 110 14.75 -7.41 -6.39
CA THR A 110 13.98 -8.64 -6.68
C THR A 110 12.70 -8.71 -5.84
N ILE A 111 12.77 -8.32 -4.58
CA ILE A 111 11.61 -8.29 -3.69
C ILE A 111 10.69 -7.11 -4.02
N GLN A 112 11.25 -5.99 -4.47
CA GLN A 112 10.50 -4.85 -4.97
C GLN A 112 9.53 -5.26 -6.09
N ASP A 113 10.03 -5.94 -7.12
CA ASP A 113 9.21 -6.43 -8.23
C ASP A 113 8.07 -7.33 -7.75
N GLN A 114 8.36 -8.25 -6.83
CA GLN A 114 7.33 -9.14 -6.25
C GLN A 114 6.23 -8.38 -5.49
N ILE A 115 6.57 -7.29 -4.81
CA ILE A 115 5.58 -6.45 -4.11
C ILE A 115 4.75 -5.64 -5.11
N LEU A 116 5.36 -5.14 -6.19
CA LEU A 116 4.64 -4.40 -7.24
C LEU A 116 3.66 -5.32 -7.97
N ASP A 117 4.07 -6.53 -8.32
CA ASP A 117 3.20 -7.55 -8.92
C ASP A 117 2.03 -7.91 -8.00
N LEU A 118 2.31 -8.08 -6.71
CA LEU A 118 1.27 -8.32 -5.71
C LEU A 118 0.25 -7.17 -5.69
N LEU A 119 0.70 -5.92 -5.64
CA LEU A 119 -0.19 -4.74 -5.61
C LEU A 119 -1.04 -4.65 -6.89
N GLU A 120 -0.46 -4.89 -8.06
CA GLU A 120 -1.19 -4.89 -9.35
C GLU A 120 -2.25 -6.01 -9.40
N ASN A 121 -1.92 -7.20 -8.91
CA ASN A 121 -2.85 -8.32 -8.81
C ASN A 121 -3.99 -8.03 -7.82
N LEU A 122 -3.67 -7.46 -6.66
CA LEU A 122 -4.67 -7.06 -5.65
C LEU A 122 -5.59 -5.96 -6.19
N LYS A 123 -5.06 -4.97 -6.90
CA LYS A 123 -5.83 -3.91 -7.55
C LYS A 123 -6.90 -4.49 -8.50
N LYS A 124 -6.50 -5.45 -9.34
CA LYS A 124 -7.42 -6.13 -10.27
C LYS A 124 -8.44 -7.01 -9.54
N LYS A 125 -7.96 -7.86 -8.62
CA LYS A 125 -8.78 -8.86 -7.92
C LYS A 125 -9.83 -8.25 -7.01
N LEU A 126 -9.48 -7.17 -6.32
CA LEU A 126 -10.34 -6.51 -5.34
C LEU A 126 -11.03 -5.26 -5.89
N SER A 127 -10.75 -4.85 -7.12
CA SER A 127 -11.28 -3.64 -7.75
C SER A 127 -11.05 -2.37 -6.90
N ILE A 128 -9.91 -2.30 -6.21
CA ILE A 128 -9.52 -1.16 -5.37
C ILE A 128 -8.77 -0.10 -6.16
N THR A 129 -8.90 1.15 -5.73
CA THR A 129 -8.08 2.25 -6.23
C THR A 129 -6.76 2.29 -5.45
N ILE A 130 -5.64 2.49 -6.15
CA ILE A 130 -4.33 2.67 -5.51
C ILE A 130 -3.79 4.05 -5.91
N ILE A 131 -3.40 4.84 -4.91
CA ILE A 131 -2.52 6.00 -5.07
C ILE A 131 -1.14 5.55 -4.61
N ILE A 132 -0.14 5.67 -5.49
CA ILE A 132 1.24 5.37 -5.15
C ILE A 132 2.05 6.67 -5.14
N ILE A 133 2.83 6.86 -4.08
CA ILE A 133 3.81 7.93 -3.95
C ILE A 133 5.17 7.26 -4.10
N SER A 134 5.96 7.70 -5.07
CA SER A 134 7.29 7.17 -5.32
C SER A 134 8.16 8.20 -6.00
N HIS A 135 9.45 8.17 -5.70
CA HIS A 135 10.48 8.88 -6.46
C HIS A 135 11.05 8.01 -7.60
N ASP A 136 10.71 6.72 -7.65
CA ASP A 136 11.11 5.82 -8.72
C ASP A 136 10.10 5.85 -9.87
N ILE A 137 10.53 6.37 -11.01
CA ILE A 137 9.70 6.51 -12.20
C ILE A 137 9.30 5.15 -12.78
N SER A 138 10.14 4.13 -12.61
CA SER A 138 9.85 2.76 -13.08
C SER A 138 8.63 2.19 -12.36
N VAL A 139 8.55 2.38 -11.03
CA VAL A 139 7.42 2.00 -10.20
C VAL A 139 6.14 2.71 -10.63
N VAL A 140 6.24 4.03 -10.85
CA VAL A 140 5.09 4.85 -11.30
C VAL A 140 4.61 4.41 -12.67
N LYS A 141 5.52 4.17 -13.62
CA LYS A 141 5.22 3.69 -14.97
C LYS A 141 4.53 2.33 -14.96
N TYR A 142 4.94 1.43 -14.06
CA TYR A 142 4.41 0.08 -13.95
C TYR A 142 2.97 0.05 -13.40
N LEU A 143 2.71 0.76 -12.29
CA LEU A 143 1.44 0.64 -11.55
C LEU A 143 0.38 1.69 -11.93
N SER A 144 0.79 2.86 -12.48
CA SER A 144 -0.09 4.02 -12.58
C SER A 144 -0.56 4.28 -14.01
N LYS A 145 -1.88 4.52 -14.18
CA LYS A 145 -2.45 5.00 -15.44
C LYS A 145 -2.40 6.52 -15.57
N ARG A 146 -2.39 7.23 -14.44
CA ARG A 146 -2.30 8.68 -14.36
C ARG A 146 -1.28 9.07 -13.31
N ILE A 147 -0.60 10.18 -13.52
CA ILE A 147 0.37 10.72 -12.58
C ILE A 147 0.11 12.19 -12.27
N LEU A 148 0.56 12.58 -11.09
CA LEU A 148 0.62 13.95 -10.61
C LEU A 148 2.08 14.21 -10.24
N VAL A 149 2.71 15.20 -10.85
CA VAL A 149 4.06 15.65 -10.47
C VAL A 149 3.91 16.79 -9.47
N ILE A 150 4.56 16.62 -8.31
CA ILE A 150 4.45 17.59 -7.21
C ILE A 150 5.83 18.22 -6.97
N LYS A 151 5.86 19.54 -6.88
CA LYS A 151 7.04 20.32 -6.46
C LYS A 151 6.59 21.38 -5.45
N ASP A 152 7.32 21.52 -4.35
CA ASP A 152 7.05 22.52 -3.29
C ASP A 152 5.59 22.55 -2.83
N GLY A 153 4.99 21.34 -2.67
CA GLY A 153 3.60 21.18 -2.24
C GLY A 153 2.54 21.52 -3.29
N LYS A 154 2.94 21.79 -4.55
CA LYS A 154 2.02 22.14 -5.65
C LYS A 154 2.10 21.10 -6.77
N ILE A 155 0.95 20.82 -7.39
CA ILE A 155 0.91 20.01 -8.60
C ILE A 155 1.41 20.89 -9.76
N VAL A 156 2.55 20.51 -10.34
CA VAL A 156 3.18 21.22 -11.47
C VAL A 156 2.83 20.61 -12.82
N GLU A 157 2.44 19.32 -12.82
CA GLU A 157 1.97 18.63 -14.02
C GLU A 157 1.06 17.47 -13.65
N SER A 158 0.08 17.14 -14.51
CA SER A 158 -0.79 16.00 -14.33
C SER A 158 -1.31 15.48 -15.67
N GLY A 159 -1.44 14.15 -15.81
CA GLY A 159 -1.92 13.56 -17.06
C GLY A 159 -1.94 12.04 -17.02
N PHE A 160 -2.15 11.43 -18.21
CA PHE A 160 -1.88 10.02 -18.36
C PHE A 160 -0.38 9.75 -18.26
N THR A 161 0.00 8.67 -17.62
CA THR A 161 1.41 8.31 -17.36
C THR A 161 2.24 8.36 -18.65
N LYS A 162 1.73 7.77 -19.73
CA LYS A 162 2.40 7.76 -21.03
C LYS A 162 2.68 9.19 -21.52
N ASP A 163 1.68 10.05 -21.51
CA ASP A 163 1.78 11.40 -22.09
C ASP A 163 2.77 12.26 -21.31
N VAL A 164 2.70 12.22 -19.98
CA VAL A 164 3.62 13.02 -19.11
C VAL A 164 5.05 12.51 -19.17
N LEU A 165 5.26 11.18 -19.30
CA LEU A 165 6.62 10.62 -19.38
C LEU A 165 7.25 10.80 -20.77
N GLU A 166 6.46 10.72 -21.86
CA GLU A 166 6.98 10.87 -23.22
C GLU A 166 7.06 12.36 -23.69
N ASN A 167 6.11 13.20 -23.23
CA ASN A 167 5.99 14.60 -23.66
C ASN A 167 5.77 15.56 -22.49
N PRO A 168 6.69 15.63 -21.50
CA PRO A 168 6.54 16.49 -20.33
C PRO A 168 6.44 17.96 -20.71
N GLN A 169 5.49 18.68 -20.14
CA GLN A 169 5.28 20.10 -20.39
C GLN A 169 6.00 20.97 -19.35
N SER A 170 5.99 20.56 -18.10
CA SER A 170 6.67 21.28 -17.01
C SER A 170 8.19 21.16 -17.13
N SER A 171 8.90 22.28 -16.94
CA SER A 171 10.36 22.30 -16.87
C SER A 171 10.91 21.38 -15.77
N TYR A 172 10.22 21.34 -14.63
CA TYR A 172 10.59 20.47 -13.53
C TYR A 172 10.42 18.99 -13.87
N THR A 173 9.35 18.61 -14.56
CA THR A 173 9.16 17.23 -15.02
C THR A 173 10.26 16.81 -15.99
N LYS A 174 10.67 17.72 -16.91
CA LYS A 174 11.78 17.48 -17.84
C LYS A 174 13.09 17.25 -17.09
N GLU A 175 13.39 18.09 -16.11
CA GLU A 175 14.57 17.97 -15.26
C GLU A 175 14.57 16.63 -14.48
N LEU A 176 13.43 16.29 -13.86
CA LEU A 176 13.25 15.04 -13.11
C LEU A 176 13.52 13.82 -14.01
N LEU A 177 12.94 13.78 -15.21
CA LEU A 177 13.12 12.68 -16.15
C LEU A 177 14.55 12.59 -16.69
N SER A 178 15.22 13.73 -16.96
CA SER A 178 16.61 13.76 -17.43
C SER A 178 17.62 13.29 -16.39
N SER A 179 17.27 13.28 -15.11
CA SER A 179 18.11 12.76 -14.03
C SER A 179 18.04 11.24 -13.86
N VAL A 180 17.08 10.58 -14.51
CA VAL A 180 16.83 9.13 -14.40
C VAL A 180 17.27 8.38 -15.66
N PHE A 181 17.35 9.07 -16.81
CA PHE A 181 17.77 8.56 -18.11
C PHE A 181 19.03 9.29 -18.59
#